data_19d72909f402133239f3e018d26f696d
#
_entry.id   19d72909f402133239f3e018d26f696d
#
_cell.length_a   1.000
_cell.length_b   1.000
_cell.length_c   1.000
_cell.angle_alpha   90.00
_cell.angle_beta   90.00
_cell.angle_gamma   90.00
#
_symmetry.space_group_name_H-M   'P 1'
#
loop_
_entity.id
_entity.type
_entity.pdbx_description
1 polymer ?
#
loop_
_entity_poly.entity_id
_entity_poly.type
_entity_poly.pdbx_seq_one_letter_code
_entity_poly.pdbx_strand_id
1 'polypeptide(L)'
;MKNLYRIFVMALLVEAAGCVYDYEPEDGDIQGLDEPLVVIDGDIVVGGITRVKVGFTQSLAADEDSAAAVPLGASVWVESEAGEVLSGRELEGNEFEINTENLSLQGRYRLGVSIPGKGEYCSAFKGVLVSPPIDSITYSVSADRSYARIEVTAHNDSNDDFLYCKWEYSEDWESNAVYPAELEYNFNTQVMRELHPVEIMERQYCYSKAVSTGTFIANTEKLSENVIYKSVINEIPNTNTRLMGLYAVEVMQTALDKEAYSYWENIRNNTTSTGGLFGPQPSEVRGNIENMTVPGEVVIGYINVTTMTVKREFIDWLSERMFSTDCVTTLVERKKPGSLSAGNDLWNSYYNSGYRPVRYPDNGGGGYDITEAYWALERCTDCRVFSNSTRPSFWPR
;
A
#
# COMPACT_ATOMS: atom_id res chain seq x y z
N MET A 1 46.56 44.88 13.86
CA MET A 1 45.51 44.41 12.93
C MET A 1 45.50 42.90 12.71
N LYS A 2 46.63 42.20 12.48
CA LYS A 2 46.62 40.73 12.27
C LYS A 2 46.15 39.89 13.48
N ASN A 3 46.41 40.32 14.70
CA ASN A 3 45.97 39.58 15.89
C ASN A 3 44.48 39.77 16.21
N LEU A 4 43.92 40.95 15.87
CA LEU A 4 42.48 41.22 16.05
C LEU A 4 41.61 40.38 15.09
N TYR A 5 42.11 40.20 13.86
CA TYR A 5 41.46 39.35 12.84
C TYR A 5 41.47 37.86 13.23
N ARG A 6 42.55 37.37 13.85
CA ARG A 6 42.65 36.00 14.35
C ARG A 6 41.70 35.72 15.52
N ILE A 7 41.49 36.68 16.40
CA ILE A 7 40.54 36.59 17.51
C ILE A 7 39.09 36.60 16.98
N PHE A 8 38.80 37.43 15.96
CA PHE A 8 37.47 37.48 15.34
C PHE A 8 37.12 36.21 14.58
N VAL A 9 38.08 35.64 13.84
CA VAL A 9 37.88 34.35 13.15
C VAL A 9 37.73 33.19 14.14
N MET A 10 38.43 33.25 15.28
CA MET A 10 38.33 32.19 16.31
C MET A 10 37.01 32.29 17.08
N ALA A 11 36.47 33.50 17.29
CA ALA A 11 35.16 33.72 17.88
C ALA A 11 34.00 33.27 16.96
N LEU A 12 34.14 33.45 15.62
CA LEU A 12 33.14 33.00 14.65
C LEU A 12 33.11 31.47 14.51
N LEU A 13 34.22 30.77 14.82
CA LEU A 13 34.28 29.30 14.77
C LEU A 13 33.66 28.63 16.02
N VAL A 14 33.50 29.34 17.11
CA VAL A 14 32.88 28.84 18.34
C VAL A 14 31.36 28.90 18.26
N GLU A 15 30.77 29.81 17.48
CA GLU A 15 29.33 29.88 17.28
C GLU A 15 28.78 28.85 16.31
N ALA A 16 29.65 28.17 15.54
CA ALA A 16 29.25 27.12 14.60
C ALA A 16 29.16 25.70 15.22
N ALA A 17 29.52 25.54 16.52
CA ALA A 17 29.31 24.32 17.27
C ALA A 17 27.94 24.33 17.96
N GLY A 18 26.86 24.50 17.19
CA GLY A 18 25.52 24.18 17.63
C GLY A 18 25.45 22.68 17.83
N CYS A 19 25.45 22.20 19.07
CA CYS A 19 25.09 20.83 19.37
C CYS A 19 23.65 20.62 18.91
N VAL A 20 23.47 19.92 17.81
CA VAL A 20 22.19 19.28 17.49
C VAL A 20 22.09 18.14 18.50
N TYR A 21 21.37 18.36 19.59
CA TYR A 21 20.92 17.28 20.42
C TYR A 21 19.74 16.62 19.72
N ASP A 22 19.78 15.32 19.52
CA ASP A 22 18.58 14.58 19.25
C ASP A 22 17.63 14.83 20.43
N TYR A 23 16.55 15.53 20.14
CA TYR A 23 15.51 15.79 21.14
C TYR A 23 14.71 14.48 21.28
N GLU A 24 14.98 13.75 22.34
CA GLU A 24 14.08 12.70 22.82
C GLU A 24 13.05 13.37 23.73
N PRO A 25 11.76 13.46 23.33
CA PRO A 25 10.73 14.02 24.20
C PRO A 25 10.66 13.22 25.50
N GLU A 26 10.77 13.89 26.64
CA GLU A 26 10.48 13.22 27.93
C GLU A 26 8.96 12.96 28.02
N ASP A 27 8.56 11.89 28.73
CA ASP A 27 7.15 11.48 28.89
C ASP A 27 6.21 12.59 29.41
N GLY A 28 6.75 13.69 29.92
CA GLY A 28 5.99 14.87 30.34
C GLY A 28 5.84 15.97 29.29
N ASP A 29 6.62 15.93 28.21
CA ASP A 29 6.56 16.90 27.11
C ASP A 29 5.51 16.51 26.05
N ILE A 30 5.22 15.23 25.95
CA ILE A 30 4.08 14.71 25.23
C ILE A 30 2.93 14.68 26.24
N GLN A 31 2.13 15.74 26.30
CA GLN A 31 0.77 15.61 26.82
C GLN A 31 0.02 14.69 25.86
N GLY A 32 0.35 13.39 25.94
CA GLY A 32 -0.37 12.34 25.25
C GLY A 32 -1.80 12.38 25.74
N LEU A 33 -2.74 12.19 24.84
CA LEU A 33 -4.10 11.90 25.23
C LEU A 33 -4.03 10.72 26.23
N ASP A 34 -4.50 10.93 27.45
CA ASP A 34 -4.46 9.90 28.53
C ASP A 34 -5.22 8.63 28.13
N GLU A 35 -6.08 8.73 27.10
CA GLU A 35 -6.81 7.59 26.53
C GLU A 35 -6.74 7.59 24.99
N PRO A 36 -6.65 6.39 24.37
CA PRO A 36 -6.72 6.26 22.92
C PRO A 36 -8.03 6.82 22.37
N LEU A 37 -7.95 7.65 21.30
CA LEU A 37 -9.12 8.17 20.61
C LEU A 37 -9.81 7.09 19.79
N VAL A 38 -11.13 7.18 19.70
CA VAL A 38 -11.93 6.35 18.79
C VAL A 38 -11.67 6.79 17.36
N VAL A 39 -11.42 5.82 16.49
CA VAL A 39 -11.25 6.00 15.04
C VAL A 39 -12.36 5.25 14.33
N ILE A 40 -13.10 5.94 13.47
CA ILE A 40 -14.14 5.35 12.60
C ILE A 40 -13.82 5.73 11.16
N ASP A 41 -13.47 4.75 10.35
CA ASP A 41 -13.05 4.92 8.96
C ASP A 41 -14.00 4.20 8.00
N GLY A 42 -14.46 4.89 6.97
CA GLY A 42 -15.34 4.39 5.93
C GLY A 42 -16.29 5.45 5.42
N ASP A 43 -17.00 5.11 4.33
CA ASP A 43 -18.06 5.92 3.72
C ASP A 43 -19.32 5.10 3.58
N ILE A 44 -20.52 5.73 3.68
CA ILE A 44 -21.79 5.07 3.34
C ILE A 44 -21.91 5.03 1.82
N VAL A 45 -21.84 3.81 1.25
CA VAL A 45 -21.90 3.56 -0.20
C VAL A 45 -23.34 3.19 -0.59
N VAL A 46 -24.12 4.16 -1.08
CA VAL A 46 -25.50 3.94 -1.53
C VAL A 46 -25.50 3.18 -2.86
N GLY A 47 -26.31 2.14 -2.95
CA GLY A 47 -26.38 1.27 -4.12
C GLY A 47 -25.34 0.16 -4.14
N GLY A 48 -24.70 -0.13 -2.98
CA GLY A 48 -23.63 -1.12 -2.88
C GLY A 48 -23.47 -1.68 -1.46
N ILE A 49 -22.24 -2.00 -1.14
CA ILE A 49 -21.84 -2.49 0.19
C ILE A 49 -21.05 -1.40 0.90
N THR A 50 -21.53 -0.98 2.06
CA THR A 50 -20.83 -0.09 2.97
C THR A 50 -19.89 -0.90 3.85
N ARG A 51 -18.61 -0.49 3.93
CA ARG A 51 -17.60 -1.07 4.84
C ARG A 51 -17.07 0.01 5.76
N VAL A 52 -17.00 -0.31 7.04
CA VAL A 52 -16.56 0.61 8.09
C VAL A 52 -15.62 -0.12 9.03
N LYS A 53 -14.48 0.50 9.32
CA LYS A 53 -13.55 0.04 10.36
C LYS A 53 -13.72 0.88 11.63
N VAL A 54 -13.71 0.21 12.77
CA VAL A 54 -13.77 0.86 14.08
C VAL A 54 -12.57 0.45 14.91
N GLY A 55 -11.83 1.42 15.43
CA GLY A 55 -10.59 1.15 16.16
C GLY A 55 -10.23 2.27 17.13
N PHE A 56 -9.00 2.21 17.63
CA PHE A 56 -8.43 3.25 18.48
C PHE A 56 -7.09 3.71 17.93
N THR A 57 -6.72 4.96 18.25
CA THR A 57 -5.36 5.45 17.99
C THR A 57 -4.34 4.64 18.76
N GLN A 58 -3.15 4.47 18.21
CA GLN A 58 -1.99 3.86 18.87
C GLN A 58 -0.93 4.91 19.15
N SER A 59 -0.17 4.71 20.25
CA SER A 59 1.03 5.50 20.50
C SER A 59 2.11 5.15 19.47
N LEU A 60 2.85 6.14 18.99
CA LEU A 60 4.03 5.94 18.12
C LEU A 60 5.16 5.14 18.81
N ALA A 61 5.13 5.06 20.14
CA ALA A 61 6.07 4.26 20.95
C ALA A 61 5.64 2.80 21.10
N ALA A 62 4.46 2.41 20.59
CA ALA A 62 4.03 1.02 20.60
C ALA A 62 4.87 0.20 19.60
N ASP A 63 5.29 -1.01 19.98
CA ASP A 63 5.99 -1.93 19.09
C ASP A 63 5.14 -2.18 17.82
N GLU A 64 5.78 -2.24 16.66
CA GLU A 64 5.10 -2.50 15.37
C GLU A 64 4.26 -3.79 15.37
N ASP A 65 4.57 -4.74 16.24
CA ASP A 65 3.84 -6.00 16.44
C ASP A 65 2.67 -5.89 17.42
N SER A 66 2.46 -4.74 18.08
CA SER A 66 1.30 -4.57 18.97
C SER A 66 0.06 -4.37 18.11
N ALA A 67 -0.83 -5.38 18.10
CA ALA A 67 -2.12 -5.28 17.42
C ALA A 67 -2.87 -4.04 17.90
N ALA A 68 -3.43 -3.25 16.97
CA ALA A 68 -4.28 -2.11 17.31
C ALA A 68 -5.36 -2.56 18.31
N ALA A 69 -5.55 -1.80 19.37
CA ALA A 69 -6.61 -2.10 20.33
C ALA A 69 -7.96 -2.06 19.62
N VAL A 70 -8.71 -3.14 19.77
CA VAL A 70 -9.92 -3.44 19.02
C VAL A 70 -11.09 -3.29 19.97
N PRO A 71 -12.13 -2.49 19.70
CA PRO A 71 -13.32 -2.44 20.52
C PRO A 71 -14.11 -3.73 20.39
N LEU A 72 -14.00 -4.63 21.36
CA LEU A 72 -14.75 -5.88 21.38
C LEU A 72 -16.26 -5.60 21.56
N GLY A 73 -17.09 -6.22 20.71
CA GLY A 73 -18.54 -6.15 20.79
C GLY A 73 -19.12 -4.83 20.32
N ALA A 74 -18.38 -4.07 19.49
CA ALA A 74 -18.93 -2.92 18.80
C ALA A 74 -20.08 -3.34 17.87
N SER A 75 -21.05 -2.44 17.65
CA SER A 75 -22.10 -2.60 16.63
C SER A 75 -22.15 -1.36 15.76
N VAL A 76 -22.36 -1.57 14.46
CA VAL A 76 -22.38 -0.50 13.44
C VAL A 76 -23.69 -0.59 12.64
N TRP A 77 -24.30 0.54 12.30
CA TRP A 77 -25.49 0.60 11.48
C TRP A 77 -25.53 1.86 10.62
N VAL A 78 -26.29 1.79 9.55
CA VAL A 78 -26.69 2.96 8.75
C VAL A 78 -28.14 3.29 9.08
N GLU A 79 -28.43 4.56 9.37
CA GLU A 79 -29.77 5.06 9.67
C GLU A 79 -30.17 6.09 8.62
N SER A 80 -31.41 5.97 8.12
CA SER A 80 -32.00 6.99 7.27
C SER A 80 -32.71 8.05 8.11
N GLU A 81 -32.82 9.28 7.61
CA GLU A 81 -33.58 10.36 8.26
C GLU A 81 -35.07 10.00 8.40
N ALA A 82 -35.58 9.04 7.63
CA ALA A 82 -36.93 8.48 7.74
C ALA A 82 -37.09 7.42 8.85
N GLY A 83 -35.99 7.06 9.54
CA GLY A 83 -35.98 6.11 10.66
C GLY A 83 -35.74 4.65 10.28
N GLU A 84 -35.41 4.36 9.02
CA GLU A 84 -34.95 3.02 8.64
C GLU A 84 -33.52 2.76 9.15
N VAL A 85 -33.28 1.58 9.72
CA VAL A 85 -31.98 1.19 10.27
C VAL A 85 -31.51 -0.11 9.62
N LEU A 86 -30.31 -0.09 9.07
CA LEU A 86 -29.61 -1.24 8.48
C LEU A 86 -28.41 -1.61 9.36
N SER A 87 -28.47 -2.78 10.00
CA SER A 87 -27.41 -3.25 10.90
C SER A 87 -26.24 -3.85 10.11
N GLY A 88 -25.01 -3.57 10.59
CA GLY A 88 -23.79 -4.14 10.07
C GLY A 88 -23.53 -5.55 10.62
N ARG A 89 -22.82 -6.33 9.83
CA ARG A 89 -22.24 -7.62 10.20
C ARG A 89 -20.74 -7.44 10.41
N GLU A 90 -20.25 -7.83 11.56
CA GLU A 90 -18.81 -7.80 11.85
C GLU A 90 -18.07 -8.85 10.99
N LEU A 91 -16.96 -8.44 10.44
CA LEU A 91 -15.98 -9.24 9.73
C LEU A 91 -14.72 -9.40 10.60
N GLU A 92 -13.62 -9.90 10.04
CA GLU A 92 -12.33 -9.94 10.74
C GLU A 92 -11.73 -8.53 10.90
N GLY A 93 -11.03 -8.28 12.00
CA GLY A 93 -10.25 -7.04 12.19
C GLY A 93 -11.06 -5.77 12.44
N ASN A 94 -12.25 -5.88 13.05
CA ASN A 94 -13.20 -4.77 13.30
C ASN A 94 -13.71 -4.04 12.08
N GLU A 95 -13.73 -4.68 10.98
CA GLU A 95 -14.43 -4.26 9.79
C GLU A 95 -15.89 -4.71 9.88
N PHE A 96 -16.79 -3.81 9.55
CA PHE A 96 -18.24 -4.06 9.52
C PHE A 96 -18.74 -3.88 8.10
N GLU A 97 -19.57 -4.80 7.64
CA GLU A 97 -20.19 -4.77 6.34
C GLU A 97 -21.72 -4.56 6.48
N ILE A 98 -22.25 -3.58 5.77
CA ILE A 98 -23.66 -3.22 5.76
C ILE A 98 -24.14 -3.27 4.31
N ASN A 99 -25.22 -4.01 4.06
CA ASN A 99 -25.85 -4.00 2.73
C ASN A 99 -26.68 -2.73 2.56
N THR A 100 -26.21 -1.83 1.69
CA THR A 100 -26.83 -0.53 1.39
C THR A 100 -27.31 -0.43 -0.08
N GLU A 101 -27.44 -1.59 -0.76
CA GLU A 101 -27.83 -1.69 -2.17
C GLU A 101 -29.18 -1.02 -2.46
N ASN A 102 -30.13 -1.14 -1.53
CA ASN A 102 -31.49 -0.70 -1.74
C ASN A 102 -31.77 0.72 -1.20
N LEU A 103 -30.77 1.44 -0.73
CA LEU A 103 -30.93 2.80 -0.25
C LEU A 103 -31.22 3.77 -1.40
N SER A 104 -32.13 4.75 -1.15
CA SER A 104 -32.53 5.73 -2.14
C SER A 104 -31.44 6.80 -2.36
N LEU A 105 -31.18 7.16 -3.61
CA LEU A 105 -30.29 8.28 -3.95
C LEU A 105 -30.82 9.65 -3.48
N GLN A 106 -32.09 9.79 -3.17
CA GLN A 106 -32.74 11.01 -2.66
C GLN A 106 -32.80 11.02 -1.13
N GLY A 107 -32.32 9.95 -0.46
CA GLY A 107 -32.32 9.83 0.98
C GLY A 107 -31.23 10.66 1.64
N ARG A 108 -31.35 10.78 2.95
CA ARG A 108 -30.27 11.30 3.82
C ARG A 108 -29.96 10.22 4.85
N TYR A 109 -28.70 9.99 5.06
CA TYR A 109 -28.21 8.87 5.88
C TYR A 109 -27.11 9.33 6.83
N ARG A 110 -26.99 8.60 7.96
CA ARG A 110 -25.87 8.71 8.90
C ARG A 110 -25.37 7.34 9.31
N LEU A 111 -24.13 7.30 9.74
CA LEU A 111 -23.53 6.13 10.39
C LEU A 111 -23.76 6.23 11.89
N GLY A 112 -24.15 5.13 12.53
CA GLY A 112 -24.14 4.95 13.97
C GLY A 112 -23.19 3.84 14.37
N VAL A 113 -22.48 4.02 15.48
CA VAL A 113 -21.56 3.05 16.08
C VAL A 113 -21.78 3.02 17.57
N SER A 114 -21.97 1.83 18.15
CA SER A 114 -22.00 1.66 19.60
C SER A 114 -20.80 0.83 20.06
N ILE A 115 -20.05 1.37 21.01
CA ILE A 115 -18.86 0.73 21.57
C ILE A 115 -19.13 0.47 23.08
N PRO A 116 -19.14 -0.79 23.53
CA PRO A 116 -19.33 -1.13 24.94
C PRO A 116 -18.33 -0.39 25.84
N GLY A 117 -18.86 0.30 26.84
CA GLY A 117 -18.04 1.06 27.80
C GLY A 117 -17.54 2.44 27.34
N LYS A 118 -17.75 2.81 26.07
CA LYS A 118 -17.40 4.13 25.51
C LYS A 118 -18.62 4.96 25.13
N GLY A 119 -19.67 4.35 24.57
CA GLY A 119 -20.91 5.04 24.24
C GLY A 119 -21.37 4.82 22.81
N GLU A 120 -22.23 5.75 22.35
CA GLU A 120 -22.81 5.76 21.02
C GLU A 120 -22.27 6.94 20.22
N TYR A 121 -21.83 6.69 19.01
CA TYR A 121 -21.24 7.64 18.08
C TYR A 121 -22.11 7.74 16.84
N CYS A 122 -22.42 8.95 16.41
CA CYS A 122 -23.20 9.17 15.20
C CYS A 122 -22.53 10.22 14.30
N SER A 123 -22.53 9.97 13.00
CA SER A 123 -22.19 11.02 12.03
C SER A 123 -23.38 11.98 11.83
N ALA A 124 -23.12 13.12 11.20
CA ALA A 124 -24.17 13.97 10.71
C ALA A 124 -24.97 13.29 9.58
N PHE A 125 -26.27 13.60 9.47
CA PHE A 125 -27.08 13.19 8.31
C PHE A 125 -26.62 13.94 7.06
N LYS A 126 -26.30 13.20 6.01
CA LYS A 126 -25.88 13.75 4.71
C LYS A 126 -26.74 13.22 3.57
N GLY A 127 -26.94 14.03 2.56
CA GLY A 127 -27.52 13.58 1.28
C GLY A 127 -26.50 12.78 0.47
N VAL A 128 -26.97 12.04 -0.51
CA VAL A 128 -26.14 11.19 -1.35
C VAL A 128 -25.40 12.02 -2.40
N LEU A 129 -24.09 11.92 -2.44
CA LEU A 129 -23.25 12.44 -3.53
C LEU A 129 -23.10 11.35 -4.60
N VAL A 130 -23.42 11.67 -5.83
CA VAL A 130 -23.27 10.73 -6.94
C VAL A 130 -21.86 10.83 -7.50
N SER A 131 -21.08 9.75 -7.36
CA SER A 131 -19.75 9.67 -7.95
C SER A 131 -19.85 9.62 -9.47
N PRO A 132 -19.17 10.50 -10.21
CA PRO A 132 -19.14 10.43 -11.67
C PRO A 132 -18.37 9.18 -12.13
N PRO A 133 -18.52 8.79 -13.41
CA PRO A 133 -17.73 7.68 -13.96
C PRO A 133 -16.22 8.00 -13.96
N ILE A 134 -15.40 6.98 -13.84
CA ILE A 134 -13.96 7.05 -14.12
C ILE A 134 -13.79 7.00 -15.64
N ASP A 135 -13.31 8.07 -16.25
CA ASP A 135 -13.11 8.14 -17.71
C ASP A 135 -12.04 7.16 -18.15
N SER A 136 -10.87 7.28 -17.56
CA SER A 136 -9.74 6.42 -17.90
C SER A 136 -8.82 6.18 -16.70
N ILE A 137 -8.23 4.99 -16.72
CA ILE A 137 -7.03 4.66 -15.94
C ILE A 137 -5.91 4.54 -16.97
N THR A 138 -4.85 5.30 -16.83
CA THR A 138 -3.70 5.32 -17.73
C THR A 138 -2.41 5.17 -16.95
N TYR A 139 -1.30 5.03 -17.66
CA TYR A 139 0.02 5.06 -17.04
C TYR A 139 0.94 6.02 -17.79
N SER A 140 1.97 6.49 -17.09
CA SER A 140 3.10 7.20 -17.67
C SER A 140 4.40 6.66 -17.11
N VAL A 141 5.48 6.81 -17.88
CA VAL A 141 6.82 6.37 -17.53
C VAL A 141 7.71 7.59 -17.39
N SER A 142 8.52 7.65 -16.31
CA SER A 142 9.49 8.73 -16.13
C SER A 142 10.51 8.76 -17.28
N ALA A 143 11.04 9.95 -17.60
CA ALA A 143 11.97 10.13 -18.70
C ALA A 143 13.25 9.28 -18.59
N ASP A 144 13.71 9.05 -17.36
CA ASP A 144 14.86 8.19 -17.01
C ASP A 144 14.48 6.73 -16.81
N ARG A 145 13.18 6.39 -16.96
CA ARG A 145 12.61 5.05 -16.76
C ARG A 145 12.84 4.47 -15.36
N SER A 146 13.00 5.32 -14.35
CA SER A 146 13.21 4.89 -12.96
C SER A 146 11.90 4.48 -12.26
N TYR A 147 10.76 4.98 -12.72
CA TYR A 147 9.43 4.62 -12.19
C TYR A 147 8.33 4.71 -13.26
N ALA A 148 7.20 4.06 -12.97
CA ALA A 148 5.94 4.22 -13.68
C ALA A 148 4.89 4.82 -12.74
N ARG A 149 3.96 5.61 -13.28
CA ARG A 149 2.81 6.18 -12.55
C ARG A 149 1.52 5.60 -13.09
N ILE A 150 0.60 5.31 -12.19
CA ILE A 150 -0.80 5.00 -12.52
C ILE A 150 -1.61 6.26 -12.29
N GLU A 151 -2.39 6.64 -13.28
CA GLU A 151 -3.09 7.92 -13.36
C GLU A 151 -4.58 7.71 -13.63
N VAL A 152 -5.43 8.48 -12.97
CA VAL A 152 -6.89 8.45 -13.12
C VAL A 152 -7.39 9.78 -13.69
N THR A 153 -8.29 9.71 -14.65
CA THR A 153 -9.04 10.86 -15.18
C THR A 153 -10.52 10.68 -14.87
N ALA A 154 -11.14 11.73 -14.35
CA ALA A 154 -12.57 11.81 -14.10
C ALA A 154 -13.09 13.21 -14.38
N HIS A 155 -14.33 13.34 -14.87
CA HIS A 155 -14.98 14.63 -15.09
C HIS A 155 -16.40 14.65 -14.54
N ASN A 156 -16.93 15.84 -14.38
CA ASN A 156 -18.35 16.06 -14.09
C ASN A 156 -18.96 16.91 -15.20
N ASP A 157 -20.02 16.42 -15.80
CA ASP A 157 -20.77 17.14 -16.86
C ASP A 157 -21.48 18.40 -16.33
N SER A 158 -21.69 18.49 -15.00
CA SER A 158 -22.26 19.68 -14.36
C SER A 158 -21.22 20.79 -14.27
N ASN A 159 -21.52 21.95 -14.84
CA ASN A 159 -20.67 23.13 -14.72
C ASN A 159 -20.95 23.95 -13.44
N ASP A 160 -21.93 23.57 -12.66
CA ASP A 160 -22.43 24.37 -11.53
C ASP A 160 -21.72 24.03 -10.21
N ASP A 161 -21.13 22.83 -10.11
CA ASP A 161 -20.45 22.34 -8.90
C ASP A 161 -19.05 21.82 -9.20
N PHE A 162 -18.09 22.15 -8.33
CA PHE A 162 -16.75 21.57 -8.40
C PHE A 162 -16.79 20.08 -8.11
N LEU A 163 -15.91 19.35 -8.77
CA LEU A 163 -15.69 17.93 -8.52
C LEU A 163 -14.63 17.74 -7.43
N TYR A 164 -14.98 16.89 -6.45
CA TYR A 164 -14.04 16.40 -5.44
C TYR A 164 -14.12 14.88 -5.44
N CYS A 165 -12.99 14.22 -5.64
CA CYS A 165 -12.90 12.76 -5.65
C CYS A 165 -11.90 12.24 -4.62
N LYS A 166 -12.24 11.06 -4.08
CA LYS A 166 -11.32 10.19 -3.34
C LYS A 166 -11.21 8.87 -4.12
N TRP A 167 -10.00 8.36 -4.22
CA TRP A 167 -9.72 7.05 -4.81
C TRP A 167 -9.08 6.11 -3.81
N GLU A 168 -9.52 4.89 -3.88
CA GLU A 168 -8.88 3.71 -3.33
C GLU A 168 -8.63 2.75 -4.48
N TYR A 169 -7.65 1.88 -4.36
CA TYR A 169 -7.41 0.88 -5.39
C TYR A 169 -6.93 -0.44 -4.79
N SER A 170 -7.26 -1.52 -5.48
CA SER A 170 -6.63 -2.82 -5.31
C SER A 170 -5.81 -3.15 -6.54
N GLU A 171 -4.73 -3.87 -6.34
CA GLU A 171 -3.83 -4.27 -7.41
C GLU A 171 -3.50 -5.76 -7.30
N ASP A 172 -3.44 -6.39 -8.46
CA ASP A 172 -2.97 -7.74 -8.64
C ASP A 172 -1.90 -7.75 -9.74
N TRP A 173 -0.83 -8.51 -9.56
CA TRP A 173 0.20 -8.57 -10.59
C TRP A 173 0.85 -9.94 -10.69
N GLU A 174 1.31 -10.25 -11.91
CA GLU A 174 2.12 -11.40 -12.19
C GLU A 174 3.59 -11.09 -11.95
N SER A 175 4.24 -11.95 -11.20
CA SER A 175 5.68 -11.88 -10.93
C SER A 175 6.36 -13.12 -11.51
N ASN A 176 7.48 -12.93 -12.20
CA ASN A 176 8.16 -14.00 -12.89
C ASN A 176 9.58 -14.20 -12.33
N ALA A 177 10.01 -15.44 -12.20
CA ALA A 177 11.43 -15.70 -11.97
C ALA A 177 12.24 -15.24 -13.20
N VAL A 178 13.27 -14.41 -12.96
CA VAL A 178 14.12 -13.87 -14.04
C VAL A 178 14.88 -14.99 -14.76
N TYR A 179 15.33 -15.96 -13.99
CA TYR A 179 16.01 -17.19 -14.44
C TYR A 179 15.32 -18.40 -13.84
N PRO A 180 14.21 -18.89 -14.43
CA PRO A 180 13.48 -20.02 -13.88
C PRO A 180 14.39 -21.20 -13.61
N ALA A 181 14.32 -21.77 -12.41
CA ALA A 181 15.09 -22.95 -12.07
C ALA A 181 14.61 -24.17 -12.87
N GLU A 182 15.49 -24.79 -13.62
CA GLU A 182 15.29 -26.10 -14.28
C GLU A 182 15.90 -27.23 -13.44
N LEU A 183 16.69 -26.87 -12.44
CA LEU A 183 17.43 -27.79 -11.58
C LEU A 183 17.08 -27.58 -10.11
N GLU A 184 17.23 -28.65 -9.34
CA GLU A 184 17.15 -28.62 -7.88
C GLU A 184 18.36 -29.33 -7.27
N TYR A 185 18.99 -28.68 -6.31
CA TYR A 185 20.10 -29.25 -5.55
C TYR A 185 19.66 -29.65 -4.15
N ASN A 186 19.77 -30.95 -3.84
CA ASN A 186 19.54 -31.44 -2.48
C ASN A 186 20.84 -31.35 -1.69
N PHE A 187 20.91 -30.40 -0.76
CA PHE A 187 22.07 -30.13 0.07
C PHE A 187 22.49 -31.34 0.93
N ASN A 188 21.52 -32.11 1.45
CA ASN A 188 21.81 -33.23 2.33
C ASN A 188 22.39 -34.45 1.60
N THR A 189 21.85 -34.75 0.42
CA THR A 189 22.31 -35.87 -0.41
C THR A 189 23.37 -35.47 -1.43
N GLN A 190 23.58 -34.18 -1.61
CA GLN A 190 24.47 -33.58 -2.60
C GLN A 190 24.17 -34.02 -4.04
N VAL A 191 22.89 -34.27 -4.32
CA VAL A 191 22.41 -34.69 -5.65
C VAL A 191 21.74 -33.53 -6.35
N MET A 192 22.07 -33.30 -7.62
CA MET A 192 21.38 -32.42 -8.54
C MET A 192 20.36 -33.24 -9.34
N ARG A 193 19.13 -32.70 -9.47
CA ARG A 193 18.10 -33.27 -10.34
C ARG A 193 17.51 -32.25 -11.27
N GLU A 194 17.01 -32.68 -12.40
CA GLU A 194 16.17 -31.85 -13.24
C GLU A 194 14.76 -31.75 -12.65
N LEU A 195 14.18 -30.57 -12.77
CA LEU A 195 12.79 -30.32 -12.36
C LEU A 195 11.83 -30.76 -13.47
N HIS A 196 10.67 -31.27 -13.06
CA HIS A 196 9.60 -31.54 -13.99
C HIS A 196 9.01 -30.20 -14.54
N PRO A 197 8.54 -30.13 -15.79
CA PRO A 197 7.98 -28.89 -16.36
C PRO A 197 6.92 -28.19 -15.48
N VAL A 198 6.10 -28.95 -14.75
CA VAL A 198 5.12 -28.38 -13.81
C VAL A 198 5.82 -27.67 -12.65
N GLU A 199 6.87 -28.27 -12.06
CA GLU A 199 7.65 -27.66 -10.97
C GLU A 199 8.35 -26.39 -11.44
N ILE A 200 8.82 -26.34 -12.70
CA ILE A 200 9.44 -25.14 -13.30
C ILE A 200 8.39 -24.03 -13.42
N MET A 201 7.19 -24.36 -13.94
CA MET A 201 6.10 -23.40 -14.10
C MET A 201 5.63 -22.82 -12.75
N GLU A 202 5.54 -23.64 -11.70
CA GLU A 202 5.18 -23.22 -10.34
C GLU A 202 6.20 -22.27 -9.71
N ARG A 203 7.46 -22.33 -10.12
CA ARG A 203 8.54 -21.44 -9.67
C ARG A 203 8.67 -20.20 -10.55
N GLN A 204 8.18 -20.28 -11.78
CA GLN A 204 8.32 -19.24 -12.77
C GLN A 204 7.21 -18.19 -12.70
N TYR A 205 5.95 -18.61 -12.52
CA TYR A 205 4.78 -17.73 -12.59
C TYR A 205 4.06 -17.69 -11.24
N CYS A 206 4.10 -16.54 -10.60
CA CYS A 206 3.45 -16.29 -9.32
C CYS A 206 2.57 -15.05 -9.40
N TYR A 207 1.69 -14.91 -8.43
CA TYR A 207 0.78 -13.77 -8.34
C TYR A 207 0.90 -13.12 -6.98
N SER A 208 0.73 -11.80 -6.96
CA SER A 208 0.66 -11.01 -5.74
C SER A 208 -0.51 -10.06 -5.81
N LYS A 209 -0.97 -9.60 -4.66
CA LYS A 209 -2.03 -8.60 -4.53
C LYS A 209 -1.69 -7.60 -3.44
N ALA A 210 -2.21 -6.39 -3.58
CA ALA A 210 -2.15 -5.38 -2.54
C ALA A 210 -3.39 -4.47 -2.63
N VAL A 211 -3.61 -3.68 -1.58
CA VAL A 211 -4.59 -2.60 -1.55
C VAL A 211 -3.88 -1.29 -1.23
N SER A 212 -4.45 -0.18 -1.69
CA SER A 212 -3.92 1.14 -1.39
C SER A 212 -4.01 1.45 0.10
N THR A 213 -2.99 2.13 0.63
CA THR A 213 -2.95 2.63 2.02
C THR A 213 -2.85 4.15 2.09
N GLY A 214 -2.67 4.82 0.94
CA GLY A 214 -2.55 6.27 0.84
C GLY A 214 -3.90 6.98 0.70
N THR A 215 -3.90 8.29 0.96
CA THR A 215 -5.05 9.17 0.72
C THR A 215 -4.91 9.83 -0.65
N PHE A 216 -5.64 9.33 -1.64
CA PHE A 216 -5.63 9.84 -3.01
C PHE A 216 -6.89 10.67 -3.24
N ILE A 217 -6.73 11.99 -3.25
CA ILE A 217 -7.81 12.96 -3.43
C ILE A 217 -7.40 14.02 -4.45
N ALA A 218 -8.36 14.50 -5.21
CA ALA A 218 -8.19 15.67 -6.07
C ALA A 218 -9.53 16.44 -6.20
N ASN A 219 -9.42 17.70 -6.63
CA ASN A 219 -10.58 18.56 -6.90
C ASN A 219 -10.35 19.46 -8.11
N THR A 220 -11.41 20.11 -8.56
CA THR A 220 -11.40 21.05 -9.70
C THR A 220 -11.55 22.52 -9.32
N GLU A 221 -11.55 22.89 -8.04
CA GLU A 221 -11.80 24.28 -7.58
C GLU A 221 -10.91 25.35 -8.25
N LYS A 222 -9.67 24.96 -8.61
CA LYS A 222 -8.69 25.90 -9.22
C LYS A 222 -8.48 25.62 -10.70
N LEU A 223 -9.31 24.78 -11.31
CA LEU A 223 -9.20 24.41 -12.71
C LEU A 223 -10.22 25.19 -13.55
N SER A 224 -9.91 25.44 -14.81
CA SER A 224 -10.81 26.12 -15.76
C SER A 224 -11.94 25.22 -16.26
N GLU A 225 -11.76 23.91 -16.14
CA GLU A 225 -12.71 22.89 -16.57
C GLU A 225 -12.96 21.92 -15.39
N ASN A 226 -14.14 21.35 -15.35
CA ASN A 226 -14.51 20.42 -14.29
C ASN A 226 -13.99 18.99 -14.55
N VAL A 227 -12.67 18.90 -14.83
CA VAL A 227 -11.97 17.67 -15.19
C VAL A 227 -10.74 17.50 -14.29
N ILE A 228 -10.66 16.39 -13.59
CA ILE A 228 -9.43 15.94 -12.95
C ILE A 228 -8.68 15.11 -13.97
N TYR A 229 -7.64 15.66 -14.54
CA TYR A 229 -6.88 15.02 -15.60
C TYR A 229 -5.61 14.37 -15.08
N LYS A 230 -5.48 13.05 -15.25
CA LYS A 230 -4.30 12.25 -14.91
C LYS A 230 -3.79 12.45 -13.47
N SER A 231 -4.69 12.37 -12.50
CA SER A 231 -4.31 12.36 -11.09
C SER A 231 -3.53 11.09 -10.76
N VAL A 232 -2.33 11.25 -10.22
CA VAL A 232 -1.45 10.12 -9.86
C VAL A 232 -1.97 9.45 -8.59
N ILE A 233 -2.25 8.16 -8.67
CA ILE A 233 -2.69 7.34 -7.52
C ILE A 233 -1.63 6.33 -7.06
N ASN A 234 -0.67 5.97 -7.92
CA ASN A 234 0.42 5.08 -7.57
C ASN A 234 1.70 5.45 -8.34
N GLU A 235 2.84 5.37 -7.69
CA GLU A 235 4.16 5.51 -8.31
C GLU A 235 4.99 4.27 -7.99
N ILE A 236 5.36 3.51 -9.01
CA ILE A 236 5.96 2.19 -8.91
C ILE A 236 7.41 2.26 -9.40
N PRO A 237 8.43 2.09 -8.53
CA PRO A 237 9.83 2.04 -8.93
C PRO A 237 10.10 0.88 -9.90
N ASN A 238 11.01 1.07 -10.86
CA ASN A 238 11.32 0.06 -11.88
C ASN A 238 11.95 -1.23 -11.32
N THR A 239 12.39 -1.24 -10.07
CA THR A 239 12.88 -2.43 -9.36
C THR A 239 11.77 -3.24 -8.69
N ASN A 240 10.54 -2.75 -8.71
CA ASN A 240 9.40 -3.40 -8.05
C ASN A 240 8.83 -4.53 -8.92
N THR A 241 8.48 -5.66 -8.30
CA THR A 241 7.93 -6.84 -8.99
C THR A 241 6.60 -6.60 -9.69
N ARG A 242 5.87 -5.54 -9.34
CA ARG A 242 4.65 -5.08 -10.05
C ARG A 242 4.89 -4.80 -11.54
N LEU A 243 6.12 -4.48 -11.93
CA LEU A 243 6.51 -4.15 -13.30
C LEU A 243 7.12 -5.33 -14.06
N MET A 244 7.06 -6.57 -13.51
CA MET A 244 7.64 -7.76 -14.14
C MET A 244 6.78 -8.36 -15.25
N GLY A 245 5.46 -8.27 -15.13
CA GLY A 245 4.52 -8.97 -16.00
C GLY A 245 3.24 -8.20 -16.23
N LEU A 246 2.14 -8.93 -16.35
CA LEU A 246 0.81 -8.33 -16.42
C LEU A 246 0.43 -7.80 -15.04
N TYR A 247 -0.14 -6.61 -15.03
CA TYR A 247 -0.59 -5.89 -13.83
C TYR A 247 -2.05 -5.46 -14.02
N ALA A 248 -2.87 -5.69 -13.02
CA ALA A 248 -4.25 -5.23 -12.96
C ALA A 248 -4.40 -4.24 -11.81
N VAL A 249 -5.06 -3.11 -12.06
CA VAL A 249 -5.47 -2.17 -11.04
C VAL A 249 -6.98 -1.98 -11.11
N GLU A 250 -7.66 -2.13 -9.98
CA GLU A 250 -9.08 -1.82 -9.83
C GLU A 250 -9.21 -0.59 -8.94
N VAL A 251 -9.71 0.48 -9.53
CA VAL A 251 -9.87 1.77 -8.86
C VAL A 251 -11.32 1.93 -8.44
N MET A 252 -11.52 2.27 -7.19
CA MET A 252 -12.80 2.63 -6.55
C MET A 252 -12.80 4.14 -6.34
N GLN A 253 -13.78 4.84 -6.92
CA GLN A 253 -13.93 6.28 -6.84
C GLN A 253 -15.19 6.62 -6.05
N THR A 254 -15.05 7.51 -5.08
CA THR A 254 -16.16 8.13 -4.34
C THR A 254 -16.14 9.64 -4.53
N ALA A 255 -17.33 10.27 -4.62
CA ALA A 255 -17.45 11.71 -4.63
C ALA A 255 -17.42 12.24 -3.19
N LEU A 256 -16.77 13.36 -2.98
CA LEU A 256 -16.71 14.06 -1.71
C LEU A 256 -17.45 15.40 -1.82
N ASP A 257 -17.92 15.93 -0.70
CA ASP A 257 -18.20 17.35 -0.59
C ASP A 257 -16.92 18.13 -0.17
N LYS A 258 -17.01 19.42 -0.17
CA LYS A 258 -15.89 20.30 0.18
C LYS A 258 -15.35 20.06 1.60
N GLU A 259 -16.22 19.78 2.55
CA GLU A 259 -15.85 19.55 3.95
C GLU A 259 -15.09 18.21 4.08
N ALA A 260 -15.60 17.14 3.46
CA ALA A 260 -14.93 15.85 3.39
C ALA A 260 -13.57 15.97 2.71
N TYR A 261 -13.49 16.71 1.60
CA TYR A 261 -12.22 16.96 0.92
C TYR A 261 -11.22 17.66 1.83
N SER A 262 -11.64 18.71 2.52
CA SER A 262 -10.79 19.44 3.45
C SER A 262 -10.30 18.58 4.61
N TYR A 263 -11.17 17.69 5.13
CA TYR A 263 -10.80 16.71 6.15
C TYR A 263 -9.67 15.79 5.65
N TRP A 264 -9.85 15.15 4.49
CA TRP A 264 -8.86 14.24 3.92
C TRP A 264 -7.56 14.95 3.50
N GLU A 265 -7.64 16.20 3.04
CA GLU A 265 -6.47 17.02 2.72
C GLU A 265 -5.64 17.29 3.98
N ASN A 266 -6.28 17.58 5.11
CA ASN A 266 -5.62 17.77 6.40
C ASN A 266 -4.95 16.48 6.88
N ILE A 267 -5.65 15.33 6.79
CA ILE A 267 -5.06 14.01 7.10
C ILE A 267 -3.82 13.76 6.25
N ARG A 268 -3.93 13.93 4.92
CA ARG A 268 -2.80 13.76 4.00
C ARG A 268 -1.61 14.66 4.35
N ASN A 269 -1.87 15.94 4.63
CA ASN A 269 -0.82 16.90 4.96
C ASN A 269 -0.15 16.56 6.29
N ASN A 270 -0.89 16.14 7.31
CA ASN A 270 -0.33 15.72 8.59
C ASN A 270 0.52 14.45 8.45
N THR A 271 0.14 13.51 7.58
CA THR A 271 0.89 12.26 7.37
C THR A 271 2.18 12.48 6.56
N THR A 272 2.16 13.37 5.57
CA THR A 272 3.32 13.61 4.69
C THR A 272 4.33 14.61 5.26
N SER A 273 3.91 15.47 6.18
CA SER A 273 4.76 16.54 6.75
C SER A 273 5.46 16.18 8.07
N THR A 274 5.22 14.99 8.61
CA THR A 274 5.92 14.50 9.81
C THR A 274 7.40 14.25 9.50
N GLY A 275 8.26 15.21 9.86
CA GLY A 275 9.73 15.09 9.74
C GLY A 275 10.47 16.31 9.18
N GLY A 276 9.79 17.34 8.75
CA GLY A 276 10.44 18.57 8.26
C GLY A 276 10.53 19.67 9.34
N LEU A 277 11.72 20.25 9.54
CA LEU A 277 11.94 21.40 10.46
C LEU A 277 11.04 22.63 10.17
N PHE A 278 10.35 22.64 9.03
CA PHE A 278 9.47 23.69 8.54
C PHE A 278 8.10 23.17 8.11
N GLY A 279 7.73 21.93 8.53
CA GLY A 279 6.38 21.41 8.28
C GLY A 279 5.33 22.27 8.99
N PRO A 280 4.11 22.42 8.43
CA PRO A 280 3.02 23.07 9.15
C PRO A 280 2.78 22.33 10.46
N GLN A 281 2.50 23.07 11.52
CA GLN A 281 2.19 22.47 12.82
C GLN A 281 0.95 21.58 12.63
N PRO A 282 0.98 20.32 13.11
CA PRO A 282 -0.18 19.43 13.01
C PRO A 282 -1.41 20.12 13.59
N SER A 283 -2.46 20.25 12.80
CA SER A 283 -3.74 20.80 13.25
C SER A 283 -4.64 19.67 13.72
N GLU A 284 -5.45 19.96 14.75
CA GLU A 284 -6.53 19.04 15.15
C GLU A 284 -7.50 18.85 13.98
N VAL A 285 -7.61 17.62 13.49
CA VAL A 285 -8.51 17.29 12.38
C VAL A 285 -9.83 16.79 12.99
N ARG A 286 -10.85 17.64 12.95
CA ARG A 286 -12.20 17.26 13.41
C ARG A 286 -12.98 16.70 12.25
N GLY A 287 -13.59 15.52 12.45
CA GLY A 287 -14.53 14.91 11.53
C GLY A 287 -15.99 15.38 11.75
N ASN A 288 -16.93 14.60 11.25
CA ASN A 288 -18.36 14.85 11.40
C ASN A 288 -19.06 13.80 12.30
N ILE A 289 -18.31 13.16 13.18
CA ILE A 289 -18.78 12.13 14.10
C ILE A 289 -18.77 12.70 15.51
N GLU A 290 -19.85 12.53 16.24
CA GLU A 290 -20.01 12.99 17.62
C GLU A 290 -20.34 11.81 18.55
N ASN A 291 -19.78 11.83 19.77
CA ASN A 291 -20.21 10.92 20.82
C ASN A 291 -21.51 11.45 21.43
N MET A 292 -22.59 10.70 21.23
CA MET A 292 -23.93 11.05 21.73
C MET A 292 -24.07 10.81 23.24
N THR A 293 -23.16 10.04 23.83
CA THR A 293 -23.14 9.72 25.26
C THR A 293 -22.26 10.68 26.04
N VAL A 294 -21.12 11.08 25.47
CA VAL A 294 -20.13 12.00 26.07
C VAL A 294 -19.90 13.18 25.12
N PRO A 295 -20.69 14.26 25.19
CA PRO A 295 -20.55 15.39 24.29
C PRO A 295 -19.17 16.05 24.41
N GLY A 296 -18.57 16.33 23.25
CA GLY A 296 -17.25 16.99 23.16
C GLY A 296 -16.05 16.03 23.16
N GLU A 297 -16.26 14.72 23.28
CA GLU A 297 -15.18 13.75 23.04
C GLU A 297 -14.67 13.84 21.59
N VAL A 298 -13.35 13.83 21.44
CA VAL A 298 -12.72 13.85 20.10
C VAL A 298 -12.78 12.48 19.46
N VAL A 299 -13.36 12.42 18.26
CA VAL A 299 -13.45 11.22 17.43
C VAL A 299 -12.73 11.49 16.11
N ILE A 300 -11.87 10.56 15.69
CA ILE A 300 -11.21 10.63 14.38
C ILE A 300 -12.06 9.87 13.37
N GLY A 301 -12.44 10.55 12.32
CA GLY A 301 -13.21 9.98 11.21
C GLY A 301 -14.14 10.99 10.58
N TYR A 302 -14.40 10.79 9.31
CA TYR A 302 -15.36 11.58 8.54
C TYR A 302 -16.18 10.64 7.67
N ILE A 303 -17.49 10.61 7.90
CA ILE A 303 -18.41 9.75 7.15
C ILE A 303 -19.05 10.57 6.05
N ASN A 304 -18.82 10.18 4.83
CA ASN A 304 -19.46 10.69 3.64
C ASN A 304 -20.60 9.74 3.21
N VAL A 305 -21.57 10.23 2.46
CA VAL A 305 -22.66 9.44 1.88
C VAL A 305 -22.57 9.59 0.38
N THR A 306 -22.21 8.53 -0.31
CA THR A 306 -21.84 8.61 -1.73
C THR A 306 -22.22 7.35 -2.48
N THR A 307 -22.27 7.41 -3.80
CA THR A 307 -22.17 6.20 -4.64
C THR A 307 -20.69 5.91 -4.95
N MET A 308 -20.39 4.67 -5.34
CA MET A 308 -19.06 4.25 -5.73
C MET A 308 -19.04 3.88 -7.22
N THR A 309 -18.05 4.39 -7.92
CA THR A 309 -17.74 3.98 -9.30
C THR A 309 -16.48 3.14 -9.29
N VAL A 310 -16.51 1.99 -9.96
CA VAL A 310 -15.39 1.05 -10.02
C VAL A 310 -14.96 0.83 -11.45
N LYS A 311 -13.66 0.86 -11.70
CA LYS A 311 -13.07 0.55 -13.01
C LYS A 311 -11.79 -0.26 -12.84
N ARG A 312 -11.64 -1.29 -13.68
CA ARG A 312 -10.42 -2.10 -13.74
C ARG A 312 -9.69 -1.88 -15.05
N GLU A 313 -8.36 -1.81 -14.98
CA GLU A 313 -7.48 -1.71 -16.13
C GLU A 313 -6.35 -2.73 -16.03
N PHE A 314 -5.90 -3.24 -17.19
CA PHE A 314 -4.77 -4.15 -17.31
C PHE A 314 -3.62 -3.48 -18.04
N ILE A 315 -2.41 -3.59 -17.51
CA ILE A 315 -1.20 -3.02 -18.07
C ILE A 315 -0.17 -4.14 -18.28
N ASP A 316 0.29 -4.30 -19.51
CA ASP A 316 1.34 -5.27 -19.83
C ASP A 316 2.73 -4.62 -19.76
N TRP A 317 3.38 -4.75 -18.62
CA TRP A 317 4.73 -4.21 -18.40
C TRP A 317 5.84 -4.97 -19.13
N LEU A 318 5.59 -6.22 -19.57
CA LEU A 318 6.55 -6.95 -20.40
C LEU A 318 6.78 -6.24 -21.73
N SER A 319 5.73 -5.72 -22.37
CA SER A 319 5.83 -4.95 -23.60
C SER A 319 6.62 -3.64 -23.41
N GLU A 320 6.48 -3.01 -22.25
CA GLU A 320 7.15 -1.78 -21.87
C GLU A 320 8.60 -1.98 -21.41
N ARG A 321 8.99 -3.19 -21.04
CA ARG A 321 10.33 -3.53 -20.51
C ARG A 321 10.77 -2.59 -19.38
N MET A 322 9.87 -2.36 -18.43
CA MET A 322 10.08 -1.42 -17.33
C MET A 322 10.90 -2.02 -16.19
N PHE A 323 10.74 -3.31 -15.94
CA PHE A 323 11.39 -3.95 -14.80
C PHE A 323 12.91 -3.96 -14.94
N SER A 324 13.60 -3.47 -13.91
CA SER A 324 15.05 -3.48 -13.78
C SER A 324 15.47 -4.43 -12.66
N THR A 325 16.44 -5.28 -12.91
CA THR A 325 16.90 -6.28 -11.95
C THR A 325 18.42 -6.35 -11.90
N ASP A 326 18.94 -6.71 -10.73
CA ASP A 326 20.34 -7.04 -10.47
C ASP A 326 20.60 -8.56 -10.57
N CYS A 327 19.60 -9.34 -11.00
CA CYS A 327 19.73 -10.78 -11.18
C CYS A 327 20.79 -11.12 -12.22
N VAL A 328 21.73 -11.99 -11.85
CA VAL A 328 22.77 -12.53 -12.73
C VAL A 328 22.91 -14.03 -12.50
N THR A 329 23.35 -14.74 -13.52
CA THR A 329 23.74 -16.16 -13.40
C THR A 329 25.25 -16.30 -13.37
N THR A 330 25.75 -17.21 -12.55
CA THR A 330 27.18 -17.53 -12.45
C THR A 330 27.36 -19.02 -12.73
N LEU A 331 28.29 -19.37 -13.64
CA LEU A 331 28.67 -20.77 -13.86
C LEU A 331 29.55 -21.24 -12.71
N VAL A 332 29.14 -22.29 -12.04
CA VAL A 332 29.83 -22.85 -10.87
C VAL A 332 30.21 -24.30 -11.13
N GLU A 333 31.53 -24.57 -11.13
CA GLU A 333 32.06 -25.92 -11.21
C GLU A 333 32.02 -26.61 -9.84
N ARG A 334 31.60 -27.86 -9.80
CA ARG A 334 31.71 -28.71 -8.63
C ARG A 334 33.09 -29.34 -8.59
N LYS A 335 33.90 -29.07 -7.54
CA LYS A 335 35.16 -29.77 -7.37
C LYS A 335 34.94 -31.27 -7.13
N LYS A 336 35.64 -32.11 -7.90
CA LYS A 336 35.56 -33.57 -7.76
C LYS A 336 36.01 -34.02 -6.36
N PRO A 337 35.29 -34.97 -5.72
CA PRO A 337 35.78 -35.64 -4.51
C PRO A 337 37.11 -36.30 -4.79
N GLY A 338 38.15 -36.05 -3.97
CA GLY A 338 39.48 -36.64 -4.11
C GLY A 338 40.60 -35.66 -4.53
N SER A 339 40.32 -34.44 -4.89
CA SER A 339 41.30 -33.37 -4.94
C SER A 339 41.78 -33.07 -3.51
N LEU A 340 43.08 -32.82 -3.30
CA LEU A 340 43.73 -32.55 -2.00
C LEU A 340 43.18 -31.32 -1.23
N SER A 341 42.15 -30.68 -1.74
CA SER A 341 41.36 -29.65 -1.10
C SER A 341 39.90 -30.14 -0.84
N ALA A 342 39.78 -31.27 -0.15
CA ALA A 342 38.51 -31.96 0.19
C ALA A 342 37.58 -31.21 1.16
N GLY A 343 37.68 -29.90 1.26
CA GLY A 343 36.86 -29.08 2.14
C GLY A 343 35.83 -28.17 1.48
N ASN A 344 35.85 -27.97 0.16
CA ASN A 344 35.02 -26.97 -0.49
C ASN A 344 34.29 -27.54 -1.71
N ASP A 345 33.17 -28.20 -1.47
CA ASP A 345 32.16 -28.34 -2.51
C ASP A 345 31.56 -26.95 -2.78
N LEU A 346 31.87 -26.36 -3.91
CA LEU A 346 31.45 -25.01 -4.27
C LEU A 346 29.89 -24.93 -4.37
N TRP A 347 29.22 -26.01 -4.76
CA TRP A 347 27.76 -26.06 -4.80
C TRP A 347 27.13 -25.92 -3.40
N ASN A 348 27.71 -26.58 -2.39
CA ASN A 348 27.32 -26.41 -0.99
C ASN A 348 27.51 -24.95 -0.51
N SER A 349 28.63 -24.33 -0.88
CA SER A 349 28.93 -22.95 -0.53
C SER A 349 27.92 -21.98 -1.16
N TYR A 350 27.63 -22.15 -2.45
CA TYR A 350 26.64 -21.34 -3.16
C TYR A 350 25.22 -21.52 -2.59
N TYR A 351 24.83 -22.77 -2.34
CA TYR A 351 23.54 -23.08 -1.73
C TYR A 351 23.35 -22.40 -0.37
N ASN A 352 24.37 -22.49 0.51
CA ASN A 352 24.36 -21.84 1.82
C ASN A 352 24.37 -20.30 1.74
N SER A 353 24.88 -19.75 0.64
CA SER A 353 24.87 -18.32 0.37
C SER A 353 23.58 -17.84 -0.30
N GLY A 354 22.52 -18.66 -0.35
CA GLY A 354 21.22 -18.30 -0.88
C GLY A 354 21.11 -18.39 -2.40
N TYR A 355 22.07 -19.06 -3.08
CA TYR A 355 21.97 -19.32 -4.51
C TYR A 355 21.27 -20.64 -4.76
N ARG A 356 20.62 -20.74 -5.93
CA ARG A 356 19.96 -21.97 -6.42
C ARG A 356 20.42 -22.26 -7.84
N PRO A 357 20.51 -23.55 -8.23
CA PRO A 357 20.90 -23.93 -9.59
C PRO A 357 19.79 -23.55 -10.58
N VAL A 358 20.20 -23.03 -11.72
CA VAL A 358 19.29 -22.59 -12.79
C VAL A 358 19.18 -23.69 -13.85
N ARG A 359 20.26 -23.94 -14.56
CA ARG A 359 20.35 -24.90 -15.67
C ARG A 359 21.77 -25.39 -15.87
N TYR A 360 21.91 -26.46 -16.64
CA TYR A 360 23.22 -26.88 -17.13
C TYR A 360 23.71 -25.96 -18.28
N PRO A 361 25.03 -25.87 -18.52
CA PRO A 361 25.54 -25.23 -19.71
C PRO A 361 25.17 -26.01 -20.98
N ASP A 362 24.92 -25.30 -22.07
CA ASP A 362 24.44 -25.87 -23.34
C ASP A 362 25.41 -26.91 -23.98
N ASN A 363 26.69 -26.93 -23.57
CA ASN A 363 27.71 -27.85 -24.04
C ASN A 363 27.81 -29.12 -23.19
N GLY A 364 27.04 -29.24 -22.12
CA GLY A 364 26.97 -30.42 -21.26
C GLY A 364 26.11 -31.49 -21.88
N GLY A 365 26.66 -32.25 -22.81
CA GLY A 365 25.99 -33.45 -23.29
C GLY A 365 25.64 -34.36 -22.11
N GLY A 366 24.41 -34.92 -22.10
CA GLY A 366 23.85 -35.79 -21.06
C GLY A 366 24.73 -37.00 -20.72
N GLY A 367 25.77 -36.78 -19.96
CA GLY A 367 26.69 -37.80 -19.47
C GLY A 367 26.76 -37.78 -17.94
N TYR A 368 27.05 -38.93 -17.35
CA TYR A 368 27.01 -39.22 -15.93
C TYR A 368 27.92 -38.37 -15.00
N ASP A 369 28.64 -37.39 -15.50
CA ASP A 369 29.56 -36.52 -14.74
C ASP A 369 29.26 -35.02 -14.96
N ILE A 370 28.04 -34.57 -14.62
CA ILE A 370 27.74 -33.13 -14.63
C ILE A 370 28.49 -32.48 -13.47
N THR A 371 29.49 -31.66 -13.80
CA THR A 371 30.38 -31.03 -12.84
C THR A 371 30.18 -29.52 -12.73
N GLU A 372 29.29 -28.94 -13.53
CA GLU A 372 29.04 -27.52 -13.58
C GLU A 372 27.56 -27.19 -13.82
N ALA A 373 27.08 -26.10 -13.26
CA ALA A 373 25.74 -25.56 -13.47
C ALA A 373 25.75 -24.03 -13.33
N TYR A 374 24.79 -23.36 -13.96
CA TYR A 374 24.53 -21.96 -13.68
C TYR A 374 23.74 -21.82 -12.37
N TRP A 375 24.15 -20.86 -11.55
CA TRP A 375 23.52 -20.54 -10.26
C TRP A 375 23.12 -19.06 -10.23
N ALA A 376 22.00 -18.76 -9.60
CA ALA A 376 21.54 -17.41 -9.31
C ALA A 376 20.99 -17.31 -7.89
N LEU A 377 20.80 -16.12 -7.38
CA LEU A 377 20.12 -15.91 -6.10
C LEU A 377 18.71 -16.52 -6.15
N GLU A 378 18.24 -17.08 -5.04
CA GLU A 378 16.95 -17.75 -4.94
C GLU A 378 15.80 -16.88 -5.43
N ARG A 379 15.79 -15.58 -5.06
CA ARG A 379 14.80 -14.62 -5.53
C ARG A 379 14.78 -14.42 -7.07
N CYS A 380 15.85 -14.81 -7.76
CA CYS A 380 15.94 -14.73 -9.21
C CYS A 380 15.45 -16.01 -9.90
N THR A 381 15.30 -17.11 -9.16
CA THR A 381 15.02 -18.45 -9.70
C THR A 381 13.66 -19.02 -9.32
N ASP A 382 13.06 -18.46 -8.28
CA ASP A 382 11.78 -18.91 -7.73
C ASP A 382 10.95 -17.71 -7.28
N CYS A 383 9.87 -17.41 -8.00
CA CYS A 383 9.01 -16.28 -7.69
C CYS A 383 8.21 -16.46 -6.38
N ARG A 384 8.09 -17.69 -5.84
CA ARG A 384 7.38 -17.97 -4.59
C ARG A 384 8.07 -17.38 -3.36
N VAL A 385 9.33 -16.99 -3.49
CA VAL A 385 10.10 -16.30 -2.42
C VAL A 385 9.49 -14.94 -2.06
N PHE A 386 8.87 -14.26 -3.03
CA PHE A 386 8.30 -12.91 -2.84
C PHE A 386 6.83 -12.80 -3.28
N SER A 387 6.20 -13.90 -3.70
CA SER A 387 4.87 -13.89 -4.28
C SER A 387 4.14 -15.19 -3.92
N ASN A 388 3.00 -15.09 -3.26
CA ASN A 388 2.33 -16.24 -2.67
C ASN A 388 0.80 -16.29 -2.87
N SER A 389 0.25 -15.41 -3.72
CA SER A 389 -1.17 -15.41 -4.02
C SER A 389 -1.53 -16.42 -5.11
N THR A 390 -2.77 -16.86 -5.10
CA THR A 390 -3.32 -17.64 -6.20
C THR A 390 -3.67 -16.73 -7.37
N ARG A 391 -3.62 -17.27 -8.61
CA ARG A 391 -4.05 -16.56 -9.81
C ARG A 391 -5.48 -16.04 -9.64
N PRO A 392 -5.73 -14.73 -9.83
CA PRO A 392 -7.07 -14.18 -9.75
C PRO A 392 -8.01 -14.79 -10.81
N SER A 393 -9.28 -15.02 -10.46
CA SER A 393 -10.26 -15.63 -11.37
C SER A 393 -10.56 -14.78 -12.60
N PHE A 394 -10.40 -13.46 -12.50
CA PHE A 394 -10.61 -12.48 -13.58
C PHE A 394 -9.38 -12.31 -14.47
N TRP A 395 -8.26 -12.97 -14.19
CA TRP A 395 -7.02 -12.82 -14.95
C TRP A 395 -7.20 -13.30 -16.39
N PRO A 396 -6.81 -12.52 -17.42
CA PRO A 396 -6.93 -12.95 -18.81
C PRO A 396 -6.07 -14.19 -19.06
N ARG A 397 -6.57 -15.06 -19.91
CA ARG A 397 -5.92 -16.36 -20.26
C ARG A 397 -4.83 -16.19 -21.29
#